data_79ac75a21f2753f95af00263326e0eb8
#
_entry.id   79ac75a21f2753f95af00263326e0eb8
#
_cell.length_a   1.000
_cell.length_b   1.000
_cell.length_c   1.000
_cell.angle_alpha   90.00
_cell.angle_beta   90.00
_cell.angle_gamma   90.00
#
_symmetry.space_group_name_H-M   'P 1'
#
loop_
_entity.id
_entity.type
_entity.pdbx_description
1 polymer ?
#
loop_
_entity_poly.entity_id
_entity_poly.type
_entity_poly.pdbx_seq_one_letter_code
_entity_poly.pdbx_strand_id
1 'polypeptide(L)'
;MPVLHSQISVNSPEFELRASSMNALVDDLRQKLTNNATYSSQKLIDRHRAKGKLLPRERLAHLLDPGTPFLELSALAAHEVYEESVPGAGAICGVGIINGTECMVVVNDSTIKGGTYYPLSVKKHLRALTIAEENRLPCVYLVDSGGANLPNQDEVFPDEDDFGNIFFRQANMSAKGIPQIAVVLGLCTAGGAYVPAMADESIMVREHSTIFLAGPPLVKAATGEEVSAEELGGADMHCKVSGVADHYADSEEHALQIARDCVAHLNWQKQNPIGRQQPHAPLYSPREINGVVPSDLKTPYDVREVIARIVDGSDFQEFKKQFGETLVCGFAHIDGYPVGIIANNGILFSESAQKGAHFIELCCQRKIPLVFLQNITGFMVGKEYEAGGIAKHGAKMVMAVACAKVPKFTVIIGGSFGAGNYGMCGRAYHPRFLWMWPNARISVMGGEQAAGVLAQVKRDSLEKRGLNWSDEEELALKTPIIQQFEEQSHPYYATARLWDDGIIEPADTRKVLAMALSASMNAAIEDTH
;
A
#
# COMPACT_ATOMS: atom_id res chain seq x y z
N MET A 1 7.23 4.18 -30.77
CA MET A 1 6.38 2.96 -30.58
C MET A 1 5.07 3.16 -31.32
N PRO A 2 4.33 2.10 -31.69
CA PRO A 2 3.01 2.28 -32.29
C PRO A 2 2.03 2.90 -31.28
N VAL A 3 1.23 3.85 -31.74
CA VAL A 3 0.22 4.53 -30.93
C VAL A 3 -1.03 3.65 -30.81
N LEU A 4 -1.56 3.52 -29.59
CA LEU A 4 -2.88 2.90 -29.36
C LEU A 4 -3.97 3.90 -29.75
N HIS A 5 -4.84 3.48 -30.66
CA HIS A 5 -6.01 4.27 -31.06
C HIS A 5 -7.25 3.77 -30.32
N SER A 6 -7.86 4.66 -29.53
CA SER A 6 -9.10 4.33 -28.80
C SER A 6 -10.25 4.07 -29.78
N GLN A 7 -11.01 3.03 -29.46
CA GLN A 7 -12.25 2.69 -30.15
C GLN A 7 -13.49 3.15 -29.36
N ILE A 8 -13.27 3.80 -28.22
CA ILE A 8 -14.34 4.27 -27.33
C ILE A 8 -14.85 5.63 -27.78
N SER A 9 -16.17 5.75 -27.91
CA SER A 9 -16.85 7.05 -28.09
C SER A 9 -17.21 7.61 -26.73
N VAL A 10 -16.57 8.69 -26.33
CA VAL A 10 -16.82 9.37 -25.03
C VAL A 10 -18.20 10.02 -24.93
N ASN A 11 -18.91 10.14 -26.05
CA ASN A 11 -20.27 10.70 -26.12
C ASN A 11 -21.34 9.58 -26.26
N SER A 12 -20.97 8.32 -26.10
CA SER A 12 -21.95 7.22 -26.19
C SER A 12 -22.72 7.07 -24.87
N PRO A 13 -24.01 6.67 -24.92
CA PRO A 13 -24.80 6.40 -23.71
C PRO A 13 -24.16 5.36 -22.80
N GLU A 14 -23.48 4.37 -23.38
CA GLU A 14 -22.77 3.34 -22.63
C GLU A 14 -21.61 3.92 -21.84
N PHE A 15 -20.81 4.81 -22.45
CA PHE A 15 -19.74 5.51 -21.76
C PHE A 15 -20.28 6.38 -20.60
N GLU A 16 -21.33 7.14 -20.84
CA GLU A 16 -21.95 7.99 -19.82
C GLU A 16 -22.47 7.18 -18.63
N LEU A 17 -23.11 6.03 -18.90
CA LEU A 17 -23.60 5.13 -17.85
C LEU A 17 -22.45 4.56 -17.01
N ARG A 18 -21.39 4.07 -17.66
CA ARG A 18 -20.19 3.55 -16.97
C ARG A 18 -19.51 4.65 -16.15
N ALA A 19 -19.33 5.83 -16.73
CA ALA A 19 -18.74 6.98 -16.04
C ALA A 19 -19.56 7.39 -14.81
N SER A 20 -20.89 7.45 -14.93
CA SER A 20 -21.77 7.76 -13.79
C SER A 20 -21.61 6.75 -12.65
N SER A 21 -21.62 5.46 -12.97
CA SER A 21 -21.46 4.39 -11.98
C SER A 21 -20.08 4.44 -11.29
N MET A 22 -19.00 4.61 -12.06
CA MET A 22 -17.65 4.68 -11.50
C MET A 22 -17.43 5.97 -10.69
N ASN A 23 -17.97 7.10 -11.15
CA ASN A 23 -17.89 8.38 -10.44
C ASN A 23 -18.59 8.28 -9.06
N ALA A 24 -19.71 7.58 -8.94
CA ALA A 24 -20.35 7.34 -7.65
C ALA A 24 -19.43 6.59 -6.67
N LEU A 25 -18.70 5.58 -7.15
CA LEU A 25 -17.69 4.86 -6.32
C LEU A 25 -16.51 5.76 -5.94
N VAL A 26 -16.06 6.59 -6.88
CA VAL A 26 -14.97 7.54 -6.64
C VAL A 26 -15.38 8.62 -5.63
N ASP A 27 -16.60 9.14 -5.71
CA ASP A 27 -17.11 10.15 -4.79
C ASP A 27 -17.27 9.57 -3.36
N ASP A 28 -17.75 8.33 -3.23
CA ASP A 28 -17.77 7.63 -1.94
C ASP A 28 -16.37 7.46 -1.35
N LEU A 29 -15.39 7.05 -2.19
CA LEU A 29 -13.99 6.95 -1.77
C LEU A 29 -13.44 8.30 -1.29
N ARG A 30 -13.66 9.37 -2.03
CA ARG A 30 -13.24 10.73 -1.66
C ARG A 30 -13.82 11.17 -0.32
N GLN A 31 -15.10 10.88 -0.11
CA GLN A 31 -15.76 11.20 1.15
C GLN A 31 -15.13 10.44 2.32
N LYS A 32 -14.87 9.14 2.17
CA LYS A 32 -14.20 8.33 3.20
C LYS A 32 -12.79 8.82 3.49
N LEU A 33 -12.01 9.10 2.46
CA LEU A 33 -10.66 9.65 2.60
C LEU A 33 -10.67 11.01 3.31
N THR A 34 -11.61 11.90 2.96
CA THR A 34 -11.78 13.21 3.60
C THR A 34 -12.16 13.05 5.06
N ASN A 35 -13.13 12.19 5.36
CA ASN A 35 -13.55 11.93 6.74
C ASN A 35 -12.40 11.37 7.58
N ASN A 36 -11.58 10.50 6.99
CA ASN A 36 -10.43 9.91 7.66
C ASN A 36 -9.29 10.91 7.89
N ALA A 37 -9.12 11.87 6.98
CA ALA A 37 -8.14 12.94 7.10
C ALA A 37 -8.60 14.08 8.03
N THR A 38 -9.90 14.16 8.33
CA THR A 38 -10.49 15.17 9.20
C THR A 38 -10.59 14.63 10.62
N TYR A 39 -10.08 15.36 11.58
CA TYR A 39 -10.14 14.96 12.98
C TYR A 39 -11.60 14.92 13.47
N SER A 40 -11.98 13.81 14.11
CA SER A 40 -13.36 13.47 14.46
C SER A 40 -14.00 14.39 15.52
N SER A 41 -13.21 15.23 16.20
CA SER A 41 -13.68 16.05 17.31
C SER A 41 -12.89 17.34 17.46
N GLN A 42 -13.58 18.48 17.39
CA GLN A 42 -13.00 19.79 17.68
C GLN A 42 -12.36 19.82 19.09
N LYS A 43 -12.98 19.14 20.06
CA LYS A 43 -12.44 19.02 21.43
C LYS A 43 -11.06 18.37 21.48
N LEU A 44 -10.82 17.36 20.63
CA LEU A 44 -9.49 16.72 20.54
C LEU A 44 -8.46 17.65 19.91
N ILE A 45 -8.85 18.39 18.87
CA ILE A 45 -8.00 19.40 18.24
C ILE A 45 -7.62 20.47 19.26
N ASP A 46 -8.60 21.04 19.98
CA ASP A 46 -8.39 22.09 20.96
C ASP A 46 -7.49 21.61 22.11
N ARG A 47 -7.70 20.39 22.59
CA ARG A 47 -6.86 19.78 23.63
C ARG A 47 -5.42 19.56 23.16
N HIS A 48 -5.24 19.18 21.88
CA HIS A 48 -3.93 18.97 21.29
C HIS A 48 -3.18 20.30 21.14
N ARG A 49 -3.86 21.31 20.58
CA ARG A 49 -3.32 22.67 20.42
C ARG A 49 -3.06 23.39 21.75
N ALA A 50 -3.89 23.16 22.76
CA ALA A 50 -3.66 23.70 24.10
C ALA A 50 -2.34 23.24 24.76
N LYS A 51 -1.79 22.11 24.26
CA LYS A 51 -0.46 21.62 24.64
C LYS A 51 0.67 22.21 23.78
N GLY A 52 0.39 23.17 22.91
CA GLY A 52 1.38 23.77 22.01
C GLY A 52 1.81 22.86 20.85
N LYS A 53 1.03 21.80 20.53
CA LYS A 53 1.38 20.82 19.50
C LYS A 53 0.72 21.13 18.16
N LEU A 54 1.46 20.93 17.08
CA LEU A 54 0.94 20.85 15.72
C LEU A 54 0.16 19.54 15.52
N LEU A 55 -0.90 19.59 14.71
CA LEU A 55 -1.60 18.39 14.30
C LEU A 55 -0.71 17.52 13.38
N PRO A 56 -0.91 16.19 13.32
CA PRO A 56 -0.07 15.31 12.51
C PRO A 56 0.08 15.74 11.05
N ARG A 57 -1.00 16.19 10.40
CA ARG A 57 -0.94 16.67 9.00
C ARG A 57 -0.27 18.05 8.88
N GLU A 58 -0.34 18.89 9.89
CA GLU A 58 0.42 20.14 9.96
C GLU A 58 1.93 19.85 10.08
N ARG A 59 2.31 18.89 10.95
CA ARG A 59 3.69 18.41 11.07
C ARG A 59 4.22 17.92 9.72
N LEU A 60 3.44 17.10 9.02
CA LEU A 60 3.78 16.60 7.69
C LEU A 60 3.96 17.75 6.68
N ALA A 61 3.07 18.73 6.67
CA ALA A 61 3.15 19.89 5.79
C ALA A 61 4.40 20.76 6.03
N HIS A 62 4.85 20.88 7.30
CA HIS A 62 6.10 21.57 7.62
C HIS A 62 7.36 20.78 7.23
N LEU A 63 7.28 19.44 7.22
CA LEU A 63 8.40 18.57 6.89
C LEU A 63 8.65 18.49 5.40
N LEU A 64 7.60 18.35 4.59
CA LEU A 64 7.70 18.12 3.16
C LEU A 64 8.01 19.40 2.38
N ASP A 65 8.60 19.24 1.19
CA ASP A 65 8.83 20.34 0.27
C ASP A 65 7.50 20.90 -0.24
N PRO A 66 7.28 22.21 -0.18
CA PRO A 66 6.04 22.85 -0.63
C PRO A 66 5.72 22.52 -2.10
N GLY A 67 4.46 22.18 -2.37
CA GLY A 67 3.98 21.91 -3.73
C GLY A 67 4.41 20.56 -4.30
N THR A 68 5.10 19.72 -3.54
CA THR A 68 5.46 18.36 -3.96
C THR A 68 4.36 17.36 -3.59
N PRO A 69 4.17 16.28 -4.37
CA PRO A 69 3.18 15.27 -4.07
C PRO A 69 3.60 14.41 -2.87
N PHE A 70 2.63 13.94 -2.11
CA PHE A 70 2.80 12.94 -1.06
C PHE A 70 2.03 11.66 -1.43
N LEU A 71 2.75 10.55 -1.55
CA LEU A 71 2.15 9.25 -1.81
C LEU A 71 1.77 8.61 -0.46
N GLU A 72 0.58 8.94 0.03
CA GLU A 72 0.06 8.39 1.28
C GLU A 72 -0.29 6.91 1.12
N LEU A 73 0.15 6.09 2.07
CA LEU A 73 -0.08 4.64 2.10
C LEU A 73 -1.23 4.31 3.04
N SER A 74 -2.13 3.44 2.58
CA SER A 74 -3.16 2.80 3.41
C SER A 74 -3.90 3.81 4.29
N ALA A 75 -4.38 4.91 3.69
CA ALA A 75 -5.08 5.96 4.42
C ALA A 75 -6.33 5.44 5.14
N LEU A 76 -7.00 4.40 4.61
CA LEU A 76 -8.17 3.75 5.21
C LEU A 76 -7.84 2.48 6.03
N ALA A 77 -6.59 2.31 6.45
CA ALA A 77 -6.23 1.22 7.36
C ALA A 77 -7.07 1.27 8.63
N ALA A 78 -7.50 0.11 9.12
CA ALA A 78 -8.37 -0.08 10.29
C ALA A 78 -9.80 0.49 10.15
N HIS A 79 -10.23 0.86 8.94
CA HIS A 79 -11.59 1.33 8.69
C HIS A 79 -12.64 0.27 9.10
N GLU A 80 -13.47 0.59 10.09
CA GLU A 80 -14.53 -0.30 10.61
C GLU A 80 -14.04 -1.70 11.07
N VAL A 81 -12.81 -1.81 11.57
CA VAL A 81 -12.26 -3.09 12.05
C VAL A 81 -12.41 -3.23 13.55
N TYR A 82 -12.16 -2.17 14.32
CA TYR A 82 -12.26 -2.17 15.77
C TYR A 82 -13.62 -1.61 16.24
N GLU A 83 -14.02 -1.94 17.45
CA GLU A 83 -15.23 -1.37 18.07
C GLU A 83 -15.14 0.16 18.17
N GLU A 84 -13.97 0.68 18.44
CA GLU A 84 -13.65 2.09 18.42
C GLU A 84 -13.05 2.54 17.11
N SER A 85 -13.23 3.82 16.77
CA SER A 85 -12.64 4.41 15.56
C SER A 85 -11.13 4.62 15.74
N VAL A 86 -10.36 4.01 14.85
CA VAL A 86 -8.88 4.16 14.75
C VAL A 86 -8.51 4.57 13.32
N PRO A 87 -8.82 5.80 12.89
CA PRO A 87 -8.60 6.25 11.52
C PRO A 87 -7.15 6.09 11.08
N GLY A 88 -6.95 5.55 9.88
CA GLY A 88 -5.61 5.32 9.34
C GLY A 88 -4.72 4.42 10.19
N ALA A 89 -5.32 3.60 11.07
CA ALA A 89 -4.61 2.81 12.08
C ALA A 89 -3.74 3.67 13.02
N GLY A 90 -4.12 4.92 13.27
CA GLY A 90 -3.42 5.83 14.19
C GLY A 90 -2.07 6.36 13.68
N ALA A 91 -1.79 6.23 12.38
CA ALA A 91 -0.54 6.71 11.78
C ALA A 91 -0.75 7.18 10.33
N ILE A 92 0.02 8.19 9.93
CA ILE A 92 0.15 8.60 8.53
C ILE A 92 1.50 8.07 8.03
N CYS A 93 1.48 7.26 6.98
CA CYS A 93 2.68 6.75 6.34
C CYS A 93 2.66 7.09 4.86
N GLY A 94 3.82 7.39 4.28
CA GLY A 94 3.89 7.65 2.85
C GLY A 94 5.28 8.08 2.38
N VAL A 95 5.41 8.19 1.07
CA VAL A 95 6.62 8.69 0.41
C VAL A 95 6.41 10.15 0.07
N GLY A 96 7.29 11.00 0.61
CA GLY A 96 7.30 12.43 0.35
C GLY A 96 8.68 12.96 0.02
N ILE A 97 8.77 14.21 -0.40
CA ILE A 97 10.03 14.85 -0.80
C ILE A 97 10.44 15.83 0.30
N ILE A 98 11.65 15.65 0.82
CA ILE A 98 12.26 16.49 1.85
C ILE A 98 13.62 16.95 1.29
N ASN A 99 13.79 18.25 1.13
CA ASN A 99 14.99 18.84 0.50
C ASN A 99 15.40 18.09 -0.79
N GLY A 100 14.42 17.85 -1.68
CA GLY A 100 14.63 17.17 -2.96
C GLY A 100 14.85 15.67 -2.88
N THR A 101 14.88 15.07 -1.67
CA THR A 101 15.08 13.64 -1.46
C THR A 101 13.76 12.93 -1.15
N GLU A 102 13.48 11.84 -1.86
CA GLU A 102 12.33 10.98 -1.55
C GLU A 102 12.60 10.21 -0.26
N CYS A 103 11.72 10.37 0.71
CA CYS A 103 11.81 9.76 2.04
C CYS A 103 10.54 9.00 2.37
N MET A 104 10.67 7.91 3.11
CA MET A 104 9.55 7.30 3.81
C MET A 104 9.30 8.11 5.08
N VAL A 105 8.07 8.59 5.27
CA VAL A 105 7.67 9.31 6.46
C VAL A 105 6.64 8.50 7.23
N VAL A 106 6.85 8.36 8.55
CA VAL A 106 5.93 7.71 9.47
C VAL A 106 5.57 8.69 10.56
N VAL A 107 4.30 9.07 10.65
CA VAL A 107 3.78 10.06 11.60
C VAL A 107 2.80 9.41 12.56
N ASN A 108 3.09 9.39 13.84
CA ASN A 108 2.11 8.96 14.85
C ASN A 108 1.01 10.02 15.01
N ASP A 109 -0.22 9.57 15.16
CA ASP A 109 -1.37 10.42 15.48
C ASP A 109 -1.77 10.26 16.95
N SER A 110 -1.23 11.10 17.81
CA SER A 110 -1.53 11.07 19.24
C SER A 110 -2.91 11.62 19.60
N THR A 111 -3.66 12.18 18.64
CA THR A 111 -5.08 12.50 18.84
C THR A 111 -5.95 11.25 18.91
N ILE A 112 -5.44 10.13 18.37
CA ILE A 112 -6.07 8.82 18.39
C ILE A 112 -5.46 7.96 19.48
N LYS A 113 -6.19 7.75 20.57
CA LYS A 113 -5.77 6.89 21.70
C LYS A 113 -4.34 7.16 22.20
N GLY A 114 -3.89 8.43 22.18
CA GLY A 114 -2.55 8.81 22.63
C GLY A 114 -1.42 8.29 21.76
N GLY A 115 -1.68 7.93 20.51
CA GLY A 115 -0.70 7.39 19.59
C GLY A 115 -0.27 5.94 19.90
N THR A 116 -1.10 5.18 20.64
CA THR A 116 -0.81 3.77 20.92
C THR A 116 -0.96 2.89 19.68
N TYR A 117 -0.15 1.84 19.59
CA TYR A 117 -0.13 0.90 18.47
C TYR A 117 -1.14 -0.21 18.67
N TYR A 118 -2.10 -0.27 17.78
CA TYR A 118 -3.00 -1.41 17.56
C TYR A 118 -2.34 -2.45 16.64
N PRO A 119 -2.88 -3.66 16.50
CA PRO A 119 -2.32 -4.65 15.56
C PRO A 119 -2.16 -4.11 14.14
N LEU A 120 -3.16 -3.39 13.62
CA LEU A 120 -3.06 -2.79 12.29
C LEU A 120 -2.14 -1.55 12.23
N SER A 121 -1.88 -0.88 13.35
CA SER A 121 -0.84 0.15 13.44
C SER A 121 0.55 -0.44 13.20
N VAL A 122 0.84 -1.55 13.85
CA VAL A 122 2.09 -2.30 13.68
C VAL A 122 2.23 -2.77 12.24
N LYS A 123 1.20 -3.41 11.70
CA LYS A 123 1.20 -3.90 10.31
C LYS A 123 1.45 -2.76 9.30
N LYS A 124 0.84 -1.59 9.52
CA LYS A 124 1.05 -0.41 8.67
C LYS A 124 2.47 0.12 8.75
N HIS A 125 3.03 0.24 9.94
CA HIS A 125 4.41 0.67 10.14
C HIS A 125 5.39 -0.32 9.49
N LEU A 126 5.23 -1.62 9.71
CA LEU A 126 6.05 -2.66 9.08
C LEU A 126 5.95 -2.60 7.54
N ARG A 127 4.76 -2.35 6.99
CA ARG A 127 4.62 -2.18 5.54
C ARG A 127 5.38 -0.94 5.03
N ALA A 128 5.32 0.17 5.75
CA ALA A 128 6.09 1.37 5.43
C ALA A 128 7.61 1.07 5.42
N LEU A 129 8.11 0.35 6.43
CA LEU A 129 9.51 -0.07 6.49
C LEU A 129 9.90 -1.03 5.35
N THR A 130 9.01 -1.97 4.99
CA THR A 130 9.22 -2.86 3.84
C THR A 130 9.38 -2.06 2.55
N ILE A 131 8.51 -1.10 2.31
CA ILE A 131 8.59 -0.21 1.13
C ILE A 131 9.89 0.62 1.17
N ALA A 132 10.24 1.16 2.33
CA ALA A 132 11.47 1.93 2.50
C ALA A 132 12.72 1.08 2.23
N GLU A 133 12.78 -0.14 2.75
CA GLU A 133 13.89 -1.07 2.56
C GLU A 133 14.04 -1.50 1.09
N GLU A 134 12.95 -1.96 0.47
CA GLU A 134 12.95 -2.44 -0.92
C GLU A 134 13.28 -1.33 -1.93
N ASN A 135 12.88 -0.09 -1.66
CA ASN A 135 13.14 1.05 -2.52
C ASN A 135 14.33 1.89 -2.04
N ARG A 136 14.99 1.51 -0.95
CA ARG A 136 16.12 2.23 -0.37
C ARG A 136 15.78 3.70 -0.11
N LEU A 137 14.73 3.96 0.67
CA LEU A 137 14.29 5.31 1.03
C LEU A 137 14.77 5.68 2.44
N PRO A 138 15.42 6.83 2.63
CA PRO A 138 15.65 7.38 3.97
C PRO A 138 14.33 7.46 4.75
N CYS A 139 14.35 7.13 6.03
CA CYS A 139 13.16 7.14 6.89
C CYS A 139 13.17 8.34 7.83
N VAL A 140 12.04 9.02 7.93
CA VAL A 140 11.81 10.10 8.91
C VAL A 140 10.60 9.73 9.76
N TYR A 141 10.81 9.57 11.06
CA TYR A 141 9.80 9.22 12.04
C TYR A 141 9.40 10.45 12.84
N LEU A 142 8.12 10.85 12.80
CA LEU A 142 7.55 11.88 13.66
C LEU A 142 6.85 11.18 14.82
N VAL A 143 7.55 11.06 15.95
CA VAL A 143 7.18 10.20 17.07
C VAL A 143 6.36 10.96 18.11
N ASP A 144 5.17 10.46 18.38
CA ASP A 144 4.28 10.92 19.45
C ASP A 144 3.38 9.75 19.86
N SER A 145 3.95 8.80 20.63
CA SER A 145 3.34 7.48 20.87
C SER A 145 3.39 7.06 22.32
N GLY A 146 2.27 6.55 22.81
CA GLY A 146 2.16 5.88 24.11
C GLY A 146 2.65 4.43 24.15
N GLY A 147 3.23 3.90 23.07
CA GLY A 147 3.68 2.52 22.97
C GLY A 147 2.58 1.56 22.51
N ALA A 148 2.65 0.28 22.92
CA ALA A 148 1.67 -0.73 22.54
C ALA A 148 0.30 -0.49 23.19
N ASN A 149 -0.79 -0.78 22.47
CA ASN A 149 -2.13 -0.79 23.03
C ASN A 149 -2.29 -2.02 23.93
N LEU A 150 -2.35 -1.82 25.25
CA LEU A 150 -2.33 -2.90 26.23
C LEU A 150 -3.49 -3.89 26.13
N PRO A 151 -4.74 -3.49 25.83
CA PRO A 151 -5.83 -4.44 25.63
C PRO A 151 -5.60 -5.44 24.47
N ASN A 152 -4.78 -5.08 23.48
CA ASN A 152 -4.45 -5.92 22.33
C ASN A 152 -2.99 -6.42 22.36
N GLN A 153 -2.39 -6.52 23.53
CA GLN A 153 -0.96 -6.82 23.65
C GLN A 153 -0.55 -8.17 23.06
N ASP A 154 -1.43 -9.12 23.04
CA ASP A 154 -1.26 -10.47 22.49
C ASP A 154 -1.17 -10.49 20.95
N GLU A 155 -1.76 -9.48 20.29
CA GLU A 155 -1.69 -9.29 18.83
C GLU A 155 -0.72 -8.16 18.40
N VAL A 156 0.05 -7.60 19.34
CA VAL A 156 0.97 -6.48 19.08
C VAL A 156 2.41 -6.84 19.41
N PHE A 157 2.64 -7.72 20.39
CA PHE A 157 3.96 -7.87 21.01
C PHE A 157 4.70 -9.16 20.67
N PRO A 158 4.08 -10.40 20.70
CA PRO A 158 4.85 -11.63 20.87
C PRO A 158 5.37 -12.27 19.59
N ASP A 159 4.81 -11.95 18.42
CA ASP A 159 5.08 -12.67 17.18
C ASP A 159 6.12 -11.95 16.28
N GLU A 160 6.56 -12.66 15.25
CA GLU A 160 7.59 -12.20 14.30
C GLU A 160 7.19 -10.89 13.60
N ASP A 161 5.92 -10.76 13.19
CA ASP A 161 5.42 -9.57 12.50
C ASP A 161 4.76 -8.55 13.44
N ASP A 162 5.19 -8.55 14.71
CA ASP A 162 4.71 -7.63 15.74
C ASP A 162 5.68 -6.46 15.98
N PHE A 163 5.42 -5.73 17.06
CA PHE A 163 6.08 -4.48 17.41
C PHE A 163 7.62 -4.57 17.44
N GLY A 164 8.18 -5.71 17.89
CA GLY A 164 9.62 -5.95 17.90
C GLY A 164 10.27 -5.94 16.53
N ASN A 165 9.54 -6.33 15.49
CA ASN A 165 10.04 -6.33 14.11
C ASN A 165 10.30 -4.91 13.57
N ILE A 166 9.61 -3.89 14.10
CA ILE A 166 9.86 -2.49 13.74
C ILE A 166 11.32 -2.14 14.06
N PHE A 167 11.78 -2.47 15.26
CA PHE A 167 13.15 -2.18 15.70
C PHE A 167 14.18 -3.03 14.99
N PHE A 168 13.89 -4.32 14.77
CA PHE A 168 14.73 -5.21 13.99
C PHE A 168 14.97 -4.66 12.58
N ARG A 169 13.92 -4.25 11.88
CA ARG A 169 14.02 -3.67 10.53
C ARG A 169 14.75 -2.34 10.53
N GLN A 170 14.45 -1.46 11.48
CA GLN A 170 15.12 -0.16 11.60
C GLN A 170 16.64 -0.33 11.74
N ALA A 171 17.09 -1.22 12.62
CA ALA A 171 18.51 -1.52 12.81
C ALA A 171 19.16 -2.10 11.54
N ASN A 172 18.49 -3.04 10.87
CA ASN A 172 18.99 -3.64 9.64
C ASN A 172 19.03 -2.66 8.47
N MET A 173 18.06 -1.75 8.36
CA MET A 173 18.06 -0.70 7.33
C MET A 173 19.22 0.28 7.56
N SER A 174 19.46 0.73 8.81
CA SER A 174 20.61 1.54 9.15
C SER A 174 21.92 0.84 8.77
N ALA A 175 22.08 -0.45 9.11
CA ALA A 175 23.24 -1.27 8.74
C ALA A 175 23.43 -1.40 7.21
N LYS A 176 22.36 -1.30 6.42
CA LYS A 176 22.40 -1.26 4.94
C LYS A 176 22.65 0.14 4.37
N GLY A 177 22.89 1.14 5.21
CA GLY A 177 23.10 2.52 4.81
C GLY A 177 21.82 3.22 4.35
N ILE A 178 20.66 2.82 4.87
CA ILE A 178 19.38 3.51 4.69
C ILE A 178 19.19 4.39 5.94
N PRO A 179 19.30 5.72 5.82
CA PRO A 179 19.29 6.63 6.97
C PRO A 179 17.97 6.60 7.74
N GLN A 180 18.07 6.68 9.07
CA GLN A 180 16.97 6.66 10.02
C GLN A 180 17.01 7.94 10.86
N ILE A 181 16.03 8.83 10.68
CA ILE A 181 15.95 10.11 11.41
C ILE A 181 14.67 10.10 12.24
N ALA A 182 14.75 10.38 13.52
CA ALA A 182 13.59 10.46 14.40
C ALA A 182 13.42 11.85 15.00
N VAL A 183 12.20 12.38 14.95
CA VAL A 183 11.78 13.62 15.57
C VAL A 183 10.77 13.31 16.66
N VAL A 184 11.12 13.51 17.91
CA VAL A 184 10.23 13.26 19.04
C VAL A 184 9.41 14.51 19.32
N LEU A 185 8.11 14.43 19.08
CA LEU A 185 7.16 15.55 19.15
C LEU A 185 6.15 15.38 20.28
N GLY A 186 6.44 14.50 21.21
CA GLY A 186 5.58 14.24 22.36
C GLY A 186 6.09 13.08 23.19
N LEU A 187 5.17 12.24 23.65
CA LEU A 187 5.52 11.06 24.42
C LEU A 187 6.22 10.00 23.56
N CYS A 188 7.23 9.39 24.14
CA CYS A 188 7.89 8.23 23.58
C CYS A 188 8.22 7.26 24.71
N THR A 189 7.33 6.30 24.97
CA THR A 189 7.33 5.49 26.19
C THR A 189 7.48 4.01 25.88
N ALA A 190 8.11 3.29 26.78
CA ALA A 190 8.31 1.84 26.74
C ALA A 190 9.00 1.37 25.45
N GLY A 191 8.45 0.38 24.75
CA GLY A 191 9.00 -0.10 23.49
C GLY A 191 9.14 1.00 22.41
N GLY A 192 8.21 1.97 22.39
CA GLY A 192 8.28 3.11 21.47
C GLY A 192 9.56 3.97 21.61
N ALA A 193 10.18 3.96 22.78
CA ALA A 193 11.44 4.69 23.05
C ALA A 193 12.62 4.20 22.17
N TYR A 194 12.53 2.98 21.66
CA TYR A 194 13.58 2.44 20.78
C TYR A 194 13.58 3.06 19.38
N VAL A 195 12.46 3.57 18.87
CA VAL A 195 12.42 4.23 17.56
C VAL A 195 13.41 5.40 17.50
N PRO A 196 13.37 6.41 18.39
CA PRO A 196 14.37 7.47 18.38
C PRO A 196 15.74 7.02 18.91
N ALA A 197 15.81 6.13 19.89
CA ALA A 197 17.09 5.69 20.46
C ALA A 197 17.93 4.86 19.49
N MET A 198 17.31 4.22 18.49
CA MET A 198 17.98 3.43 17.45
C MET A 198 18.06 4.17 16.11
N ALA A 199 17.55 5.39 16.02
CA ALA A 199 17.73 6.22 14.85
C ALA A 199 19.19 6.66 14.71
N ASP A 200 19.64 6.91 13.46
CA ASP A 200 20.99 7.43 13.20
C ASP A 200 21.15 8.86 13.72
N GLU A 201 20.07 9.65 13.64
CA GLU A 201 19.96 10.97 14.27
C GLU A 201 18.58 11.15 14.92
N SER A 202 18.55 11.72 16.12
CA SER A 202 17.33 11.99 16.86
C SER A 202 17.24 13.44 17.32
N ILE A 203 16.03 13.99 17.25
CA ILE A 203 15.73 15.39 17.53
C ILE A 203 14.66 15.44 18.62
N MET A 204 14.88 16.24 19.66
CA MET A 204 13.92 16.44 20.73
C MET A 204 13.53 17.91 20.88
N VAL A 205 12.26 18.13 21.18
CA VAL A 205 11.69 19.47 21.42
C VAL A 205 11.69 19.75 22.92
N ARG A 206 12.25 20.89 23.30
CA ARG A 206 12.28 21.37 24.68
C ARG A 206 10.87 21.39 25.30
N GLU A 207 10.75 20.89 26.54
CA GLU A 207 9.51 20.89 27.34
C GLU A 207 8.29 20.16 26.71
N HIS A 208 8.46 19.54 25.52
CA HIS A 208 7.40 18.84 24.82
C HIS A 208 7.68 17.35 24.61
N SER A 209 8.95 17.00 24.42
CA SER A 209 9.38 15.66 24.11
C SER A 209 9.87 14.90 25.32
N THR A 210 9.49 13.64 25.43
CA THR A 210 10.06 12.73 26.43
C THR A 210 10.39 11.38 25.84
N ILE A 211 11.54 10.83 26.23
CA ILE A 211 11.96 9.45 25.93
C ILE A 211 12.25 8.76 27.25
N PHE A 212 11.53 7.69 27.59
CA PHE A 212 11.86 6.84 28.74
C PHE A 212 11.28 5.43 28.57
N LEU A 213 11.97 4.43 29.10
CA LEU A 213 11.50 3.06 29.11
C LEU A 213 10.36 2.86 30.11
N ALA A 214 10.41 3.57 31.25
CA ALA A 214 9.39 3.54 32.28
C ALA A 214 9.02 4.98 32.65
N GLY A 215 7.75 5.34 32.54
CA GLY A 215 7.27 6.68 32.91
C GLY A 215 7.28 6.92 34.42
N PRO A 216 7.12 8.17 34.87
CA PRO A 216 7.20 8.55 36.29
C PRO A 216 6.34 7.70 37.24
N PRO A 217 5.08 7.31 36.90
CA PRO A 217 4.28 6.45 37.77
C PRO A 217 4.90 5.06 38.00
N LEU A 218 5.51 4.48 36.96
CA LEU A 218 6.15 3.16 37.06
C LEU A 218 7.47 3.25 37.83
N VAL A 219 8.25 4.31 37.64
CA VAL A 219 9.47 4.60 38.43
C VAL A 219 9.12 4.71 39.90
N LYS A 220 8.10 5.50 40.25
CA LYS A 220 7.63 5.63 41.63
C LYS A 220 7.20 4.27 42.24
N ALA A 221 6.47 3.48 41.47
CA ALA A 221 6.02 2.17 41.94
C ALA A 221 7.18 1.17 42.13
N ALA A 222 8.21 1.23 41.27
CA ALA A 222 9.34 0.31 41.31
C ALA A 222 10.43 0.69 42.31
N THR A 223 10.73 1.97 42.46
CA THR A 223 11.87 2.49 43.23
C THR A 223 11.49 3.42 44.39
N GLY A 224 10.25 3.91 44.43
CA GLY A 224 9.80 4.94 45.36
C GLY A 224 10.25 6.36 44.97
N GLU A 225 10.98 6.54 43.90
CA GLU A 225 11.48 7.82 43.43
C GLU A 225 10.35 8.68 42.83
N GLU A 226 10.27 9.92 43.25
CA GLU A 226 9.36 10.91 42.65
C GLU A 226 10.15 11.82 41.70
N VAL A 227 9.86 11.72 40.42
CA VAL A 227 10.52 12.43 39.35
C VAL A 227 9.49 12.91 38.34
N SER A 228 9.69 14.13 37.80
CA SER A 228 8.86 14.62 36.69
C SER A 228 9.24 13.97 35.37
N ALA A 229 8.33 13.99 34.37
CA ALA A 229 8.62 13.45 33.04
C ALA A 229 9.80 14.19 32.38
N GLU A 230 9.90 15.51 32.55
CA GLU A 230 10.99 16.31 31.99
C GLU A 230 12.34 15.97 32.63
N GLU A 231 12.38 15.81 33.97
CA GLU A 231 13.61 15.40 34.67
C GLU A 231 14.02 13.96 34.32
N LEU A 232 13.06 13.06 34.11
CA LEU A 232 13.31 11.65 33.81
C LEU A 232 13.81 11.44 32.39
N GLY A 233 13.23 12.13 31.41
CA GLY A 233 13.51 11.85 30.00
C GLY A 233 13.18 12.98 29.05
N GLY A 234 13.22 14.24 29.51
CA GLY A 234 13.00 15.41 28.66
C GLY A 234 14.21 15.74 27.77
N ALA A 235 14.04 16.74 26.91
CA ALA A 235 15.08 17.15 25.96
C ALA A 235 16.36 17.63 26.66
N ASP A 236 16.24 18.34 27.78
CA ASP A 236 17.42 18.80 28.56
C ASP A 236 18.22 17.60 29.10
N MET A 237 17.55 16.57 29.61
CA MET A 237 18.20 15.35 30.05
C MET A 237 18.93 14.65 28.90
N HIS A 238 18.24 14.41 27.80
CA HIS A 238 18.76 13.58 26.73
C HIS A 238 19.75 14.26 25.79
N CYS A 239 19.62 15.57 25.57
CA CYS A 239 20.56 16.30 24.73
C CYS A 239 21.80 16.80 25.49
N LYS A 240 21.69 17.06 26.83
CA LYS A 240 22.77 17.66 27.60
C LYS A 240 23.50 16.71 28.56
N VAL A 241 22.83 15.67 29.03
CA VAL A 241 23.36 14.77 30.07
C VAL A 241 23.61 13.36 29.56
N SER A 242 22.56 12.68 29.03
CA SER A 242 22.67 11.27 28.63
C SER A 242 23.22 11.07 27.22
N GLY A 243 23.09 12.08 26.34
CA GLY A 243 23.48 11.94 24.93
C GLY A 243 22.60 10.99 24.11
N VAL A 244 21.40 10.68 24.56
CA VAL A 244 20.44 9.82 23.83
C VAL A 244 19.87 10.54 22.60
N ALA A 245 19.76 11.85 22.65
CA ALA A 245 19.30 12.68 21.52
C ALA A 245 20.41 13.61 21.04
N ASP A 246 20.47 13.81 19.73
CA ASP A 246 21.56 14.51 19.04
C ASP A 246 21.27 16.00 18.86
N HIS A 247 20.00 16.36 18.66
CA HIS A 247 19.59 17.71 18.35
C HIS A 247 18.51 18.23 19.31
N TYR A 248 18.70 19.46 19.74
CA TYR A 248 17.81 20.18 20.66
C TYR A 248 17.04 21.25 19.89
N ALA A 249 15.71 21.18 19.92
CA ALA A 249 14.84 22.14 19.25
C ALA A 249 14.00 22.96 20.26
N ASP A 250 13.76 24.21 19.94
CA ASP A 250 12.97 25.14 20.80
C ASP A 250 11.44 25.00 20.55
N SER A 251 11.03 24.47 19.37
CA SER A 251 9.64 24.26 18.99
C SER A 251 9.50 23.07 18.05
N GLU A 252 8.26 22.63 17.78
CA GLU A 252 8.01 21.58 16.78
C GLU A 252 8.46 22.01 15.38
N GLU A 253 8.19 23.26 14.98
CA GLU A 253 8.62 23.80 13.68
C GLU A 253 10.15 23.81 13.55
N HIS A 254 10.85 24.19 14.62
CA HIS A 254 12.31 24.14 14.65
C HIS A 254 12.82 22.71 14.53
N ALA A 255 12.21 21.75 15.22
CA ALA A 255 12.57 20.33 15.11
C ALA A 255 12.37 19.78 13.70
N LEU A 256 11.26 20.15 13.04
CA LEU A 256 10.98 19.75 11.66
C LEU A 256 11.98 20.39 10.68
N GLN A 257 12.41 21.64 10.92
CA GLN A 257 13.47 22.26 10.14
C GLN A 257 14.81 21.53 10.32
N ILE A 258 15.18 21.18 11.55
CA ILE A 258 16.39 20.36 11.79
C ILE A 258 16.32 19.02 11.05
N ALA A 259 15.17 18.36 11.06
CA ALA A 259 14.99 17.11 10.30
C ALA A 259 15.21 17.31 8.79
N ARG A 260 14.71 18.41 8.23
CA ARG A 260 14.95 18.78 6.83
C ARG A 260 16.45 19.02 6.56
N ASP A 261 17.17 19.64 7.49
CA ASP A 261 18.60 19.89 7.39
C ASP A 261 19.39 18.57 7.49
N CYS A 262 19.00 17.64 8.37
CA CYS A 262 19.56 16.28 8.42
C CYS A 262 19.43 15.58 7.06
N VAL A 263 18.25 15.61 6.44
CA VAL A 263 18.04 15.03 5.10
C VAL A 263 18.91 15.71 4.04
N ALA A 264 19.08 17.03 4.10
CA ALA A 264 19.94 17.78 3.16
C ALA A 264 21.41 17.32 3.21
N HIS A 265 21.87 16.86 4.38
CA HIS A 265 23.26 16.45 4.59
C HIS A 265 23.53 14.95 4.31
N LEU A 266 22.52 14.16 3.89
CA LEU A 266 22.69 12.73 3.63
C LEU A 266 23.58 12.40 2.43
N ASN A 267 23.87 13.37 1.57
CA ASN A 267 24.54 13.14 0.28
C ASN A 267 23.88 11.99 -0.51
N TRP A 268 22.54 11.98 -0.50
CA TRP A 268 21.76 10.89 -1.03
C TRP A 268 21.74 10.88 -2.55
N GLN A 269 21.96 9.71 -3.15
CA GLN A 269 21.91 9.52 -4.60
C GLN A 269 21.12 8.26 -4.93
N LYS A 270 20.30 8.35 -5.98
CA LYS A 270 19.61 7.19 -6.55
C LYS A 270 20.63 6.21 -7.15
N GLN A 271 20.43 4.92 -6.87
CA GLN A 271 21.35 3.87 -7.30
C GLN A 271 21.04 3.27 -8.67
N ASN A 272 19.85 3.52 -9.20
CA ASN A 272 19.43 3.02 -10.49
C ASN A 272 19.14 4.16 -11.47
N PRO A 273 20.12 4.57 -12.28
CA PRO A 273 19.89 5.59 -13.30
C PRO A 273 19.24 4.97 -14.54
N ILE A 274 18.00 4.48 -14.44
CA ILE A 274 17.23 4.19 -15.65
C ILE A 274 17.08 5.51 -16.45
N GLY A 275 17.39 5.47 -17.73
CA GLY A 275 17.27 6.61 -18.62
C GLY A 275 15.82 7.09 -18.71
N ARG A 276 15.44 8.04 -17.85
CA ARG A 276 14.15 8.71 -17.93
C ARG A 276 14.11 9.59 -19.16
N GLN A 277 13.16 9.35 -20.04
CA GLN A 277 12.92 10.20 -21.22
C GLN A 277 12.09 11.42 -20.85
N GLN A 278 11.95 12.36 -21.79
CA GLN A 278 11.00 13.47 -21.65
C GLN A 278 9.58 12.91 -21.52
N PRO A 279 8.85 13.20 -20.43
CA PRO A 279 7.48 12.74 -20.27
C PRO A 279 6.54 13.35 -21.32
N HIS A 280 5.60 12.56 -21.80
CA HIS A 280 4.53 12.99 -22.68
C HIS A 280 3.17 12.61 -22.08
N ALA A 281 2.22 13.55 -22.14
CA ALA A 281 0.85 13.22 -21.73
C ALA A 281 0.26 12.14 -22.65
N PRO A 282 -0.61 11.24 -22.13
CA PRO A 282 -1.41 10.37 -22.98
C PRO A 282 -2.25 11.19 -23.97
N LEU A 283 -2.56 10.60 -25.13
CA LEU A 283 -3.45 11.25 -26.12
C LEU A 283 -4.89 11.33 -25.62
N TYR A 284 -5.28 10.43 -24.73
CA TYR A 284 -6.60 10.36 -24.14
C TYR A 284 -6.55 10.69 -22.66
N SER A 285 -7.55 11.42 -22.17
CA SER A 285 -7.58 11.85 -20.78
C SER A 285 -7.65 10.66 -19.80
N PRO A 286 -6.82 10.60 -18.76
CA PRO A 286 -6.94 9.59 -17.71
C PRO A 286 -8.32 9.58 -17.04
N ARG A 287 -9.05 10.70 -17.01
CA ARG A 287 -10.40 10.79 -16.46
C ARG A 287 -11.44 9.97 -17.24
N GLU A 288 -11.17 9.69 -18.51
CA GLU A 288 -12.04 8.86 -19.34
C GLU A 288 -12.03 7.39 -18.89
N ILE A 289 -11.07 6.94 -18.10
CA ILE A 289 -11.03 5.58 -17.56
C ILE A 289 -12.35 5.23 -16.85
N ASN A 290 -12.97 6.19 -16.17
CA ASN A 290 -14.24 5.99 -15.50
C ASN A 290 -15.40 5.62 -16.45
N GLY A 291 -15.34 6.03 -17.71
CA GLY A 291 -16.32 5.64 -18.74
C GLY A 291 -15.89 4.44 -19.58
N VAL A 292 -14.63 4.07 -19.53
CA VAL A 292 -14.06 2.89 -20.22
C VAL A 292 -14.36 1.62 -19.43
N VAL A 293 -14.11 1.65 -18.13
CA VAL A 293 -14.16 0.46 -17.27
C VAL A 293 -15.54 0.31 -16.64
N PRO A 294 -16.22 -0.83 -16.87
CA PRO A 294 -17.47 -1.12 -16.17
C PRO A 294 -17.24 -1.20 -14.65
N SER A 295 -18.22 -0.75 -13.88
CA SER A 295 -18.20 -0.91 -12.42
C SER A 295 -18.48 -2.36 -11.97
N ASP A 296 -19.10 -3.17 -12.82
CA ASP A 296 -19.28 -4.60 -12.61
C ASP A 296 -18.14 -5.42 -13.21
N LEU A 297 -17.95 -6.64 -12.69
CA LEU A 297 -16.86 -7.54 -13.13
C LEU A 297 -17.24 -8.46 -14.29
N LYS A 298 -18.50 -8.47 -14.72
CA LYS A 298 -19.03 -9.39 -15.72
C LYS A 298 -18.95 -8.81 -17.13
N THR A 299 -18.98 -7.49 -17.25
CA THR A 299 -18.93 -6.81 -18.55
C THR A 299 -17.49 -6.71 -19.05
N PRO A 300 -17.17 -7.32 -20.19
CA PRO A 300 -15.82 -7.27 -20.76
C PRO A 300 -15.51 -5.92 -21.37
N TYR A 301 -14.24 -5.57 -21.39
CA TYR A 301 -13.69 -4.41 -22.11
C TYR A 301 -12.25 -4.71 -22.56
N ASP A 302 -11.75 -3.98 -23.56
CA ASP A 302 -10.37 -4.11 -23.99
C ASP A 302 -9.44 -3.30 -23.06
N VAL A 303 -8.54 -3.97 -22.36
CA VAL A 303 -7.62 -3.35 -21.41
C VAL A 303 -6.63 -2.37 -22.10
N ARG A 304 -6.46 -2.45 -23.42
CA ARG A 304 -5.65 -1.48 -24.19
C ARG A 304 -6.21 -0.07 -24.09
N GLU A 305 -7.53 0.06 -23.89
CA GLU A 305 -8.18 1.35 -23.64
C GLU A 305 -7.70 1.99 -22.32
N VAL A 306 -7.46 1.18 -21.29
CA VAL A 306 -6.86 1.65 -20.02
C VAL A 306 -5.40 2.01 -20.24
N ILE A 307 -4.63 1.15 -20.91
CA ILE A 307 -3.21 1.37 -21.18
C ILE A 307 -3.01 2.69 -21.95
N ALA A 308 -3.84 2.96 -22.99
CA ALA A 308 -3.79 4.18 -23.79
C ALA A 308 -3.96 5.47 -22.98
N ARG A 309 -4.60 5.39 -21.79
CA ARG A 309 -4.86 6.54 -20.89
C ARG A 309 -3.85 6.66 -19.74
N ILE A 310 -2.89 5.75 -19.70
CA ILE A 310 -1.86 5.71 -18.63
C ILE A 310 -0.48 6.03 -19.20
N VAL A 311 -0.14 5.50 -20.38
CA VAL A 311 1.22 5.55 -20.93
C VAL A 311 1.50 6.83 -21.69
N ASP A 312 2.76 7.21 -21.74
CA ASP A 312 3.24 8.39 -22.45
C ASP A 312 2.88 8.33 -23.93
N GLY A 313 2.25 9.41 -24.46
CA GLY A 313 1.85 9.52 -25.86
C GLY A 313 0.88 8.45 -26.34
N SER A 314 0.31 7.66 -25.44
CA SER A 314 -0.44 6.43 -25.76
C SER A 314 0.36 5.44 -26.61
N ASP A 315 1.68 5.50 -26.51
CA ASP A 315 2.62 4.63 -27.21
C ASP A 315 2.77 3.29 -26.50
N PHE A 316 2.53 2.19 -27.22
CA PHE A 316 2.61 0.85 -26.65
C PHE A 316 3.13 -0.14 -27.68
N GLN A 317 4.25 -0.78 -27.40
CA GLN A 317 4.79 -1.85 -28.24
C GLN A 317 4.34 -3.20 -27.70
N GLU A 318 3.23 -3.70 -28.24
CA GLU A 318 2.64 -4.96 -27.81
C GLU A 318 3.51 -6.15 -28.21
N PHE A 319 3.76 -7.03 -27.23
CA PHE A 319 4.53 -8.26 -27.39
C PHE A 319 3.61 -9.45 -27.65
N LYS A 320 3.91 -10.23 -28.67
CA LYS A 320 3.13 -11.44 -29.08
C LYS A 320 1.62 -11.14 -29.18
N LYS A 321 1.24 -10.09 -29.89
CA LYS A 321 -0.16 -9.61 -29.99
C LYS A 321 -1.14 -10.71 -30.44
N GLN A 322 -0.72 -11.62 -31.32
CA GLN A 322 -1.53 -12.70 -31.91
C GLN A 322 -1.45 -14.02 -31.14
N PHE A 323 -0.78 -14.05 -29.99
CA PHE A 323 -0.61 -15.27 -29.19
C PHE A 323 -0.99 -14.96 -27.74
N GLY A 324 -1.84 -15.82 -27.13
CA GLY A 324 -2.30 -15.61 -25.77
C GLY A 324 -3.03 -14.28 -25.59
N GLU A 325 -4.00 -13.99 -26.42
CA GLU A 325 -4.66 -12.67 -26.55
C GLU A 325 -5.39 -12.20 -25.29
N THR A 326 -5.70 -13.11 -24.36
CA THR A 326 -6.32 -12.78 -23.08
C THR A 326 -5.33 -12.19 -22.06
N LEU A 327 -4.06 -12.12 -22.40
CA LEU A 327 -3.03 -11.37 -21.66
C LEU A 327 -2.33 -10.40 -22.61
N VAL A 328 -2.42 -9.12 -22.32
CA VAL A 328 -1.74 -8.05 -23.06
C VAL A 328 -0.41 -7.77 -22.40
N CYS A 329 0.70 -7.93 -23.11
CA CYS A 329 2.04 -7.62 -22.67
C CYS A 329 2.69 -6.63 -23.64
N GLY A 330 3.43 -5.65 -23.13
CA GLY A 330 4.13 -4.73 -24.02
C GLY A 330 4.99 -3.70 -23.29
N PHE A 331 5.85 -3.04 -24.06
CA PHE A 331 6.73 -1.98 -23.57
C PHE A 331 6.10 -0.61 -23.77
N ALA A 332 6.27 0.25 -22.78
CA ALA A 332 5.79 1.62 -22.79
C ALA A 332 6.67 2.53 -21.93
N HIS A 333 6.29 3.81 -21.82
CA HIS A 333 6.83 4.72 -20.82
C HIS A 333 5.69 5.29 -19.96
N ILE A 334 5.97 5.48 -18.69
CA ILE A 334 5.10 6.21 -17.76
C ILE A 334 5.94 7.31 -17.12
N ASP A 335 5.55 8.56 -17.35
CA ASP A 335 6.29 9.75 -16.90
C ASP A 335 7.78 9.70 -17.30
N GLY A 336 8.04 9.19 -18.50
CA GLY A 336 9.38 9.02 -19.08
C GLY A 336 10.13 7.77 -18.61
N TYR A 337 9.64 7.04 -17.60
CA TYR A 337 10.26 5.78 -17.15
C TYR A 337 9.86 4.62 -18.06
N PRO A 338 10.82 3.81 -18.54
CA PRO A 338 10.50 2.61 -19.31
C PRO A 338 9.83 1.57 -18.40
N VAL A 339 8.76 0.95 -18.89
CA VAL A 339 8.01 -0.07 -18.18
C VAL A 339 7.62 -1.22 -19.10
N GLY A 340 7.54 -2.42 -18.54
CA GLY A 340 6.85 -3.57 -19.12
C GLY A 340 5.47 -3.68 -18.49
N ILE A 341 4.41 -3.62 -19.29
CA ILE A 341 3.03 -3.73 -18.83
C ILE A 341 2.51 -5.14 -19.09
N ILE A 342 1.89 -5.74 -18.09
CA ILE A 342 1.18 -7.01 -18.15
C ILE A 342 -0.25 -6.75 -17.68
N ALA A 343 -1.23 -6.96 -18.55
CA ALA A 343 -2.62 -6.62 -18.29
C ALA A 343 -3.55 -7.74 -18.69
N ASN A 344 -4.51 -8.08 -17.84
CA ASN A 344 -5.53 -9.07 -18.15
C ASN A 344 -6.53 -8.53 -19.18
N ASN A 345 -6.85 -9.35 -20.16
CA ASN A 345 -7.88 -9.10 -21.17
C ASN A 345 -8.83 -10.32 -21.27
N GLY A 346 -9.01 -11.03 -20.18
CA GLY A 346 -9.82 -12.23 -20.05
C GLY A 346 -9.18 -13.27 -19.13
N ILE A 347 -9.68 -14.49 -19.23
CA ILE A 347 -9.20 -15.66 -18.46
C ILE A 347 -7.78 -16.03 -18.91
N LEU A 348 -6.95 -16.53 -18.00
CA LEU A 348 -5.62 -17.02 -18.32
C LEU A 348 -5.68 -18.46 -18.88
N PHE A 349 -5.21 -18.61 -20.11
CA PHE A 349 -4.97 -19.88 -20.77
C PHE A 349 -3.48 -20.25 -20.70
N SER A 350 -3.14 -21.45 -21.16
CA SER A 350 -1.75 -21.91 -21.25
C SER A 350 -0.87 -20.97 -22.07
N GLU A 351 -1.37 -20.51 -23.21
CA GLU A 351 -0.69 -19.57 -24.11
C GLU A 351 -0.47 -18.21 -23.45
N SER A 352 -1.47 -17.71 -22.71
CA SER A 352 -1.37 -16.47 -21.94
C SER A 352 -0.29 -16.58 -20.86
N ALA A 353 -0.24 -17.70 -20.15
CA ALA A 353 0.77 -17.94 -19.11
C ALA A 353 2.19 -18.04 -19.70
N GLN A 354 2.36 -18.73 -20.83
CA GLN A 354 3.65 -18.82 -21.53
C GLN A 354 4.12 -17.44 -22.03
N LYS A 355 3.21 -16.64 -22.60
CA LYS A 355 3.49 -15.27 -23.02
C LYS A 355 3.93 -14.39 -21.85
N GLY A 356 3.18 -14.46 -20.74
CA GLY A 356 3.47 -13.70 -19.52
C GLY A 356 4.84 -14.06 -18.93
N ALA A 357 5.15 -15.35 -18.78
CA ALA A 357 6.45 -15.81 -18.29
C ALA A 357 7.61 -15.28 -19.16
N HIS A 358 7.53 -15.47 -20.47
CA HIS A 358 8.55 -14.99 -21.41
C HIS A 358 8.72 -13.46 -21.36
N PHE A 359 7.63 -12.71 -21.29
CA PHE A 359 7.70 -11.25 -21.22
C PHE A 359 8.33 -10.74 -19.92
N ILE A 360 8.02 -11.38 -18.78
CA ILE A 360 8.64 -11.06 -17.47
C ILE A 360 10.15 -11.31 -17.55
N GLU A 361 10.59 -12.44 -18.11
CA GLU A 361 12.01 -12.76 -18.27
C GLU A 361 12.74 -11.73 -19.15
N LEU A 362 12.12 -11.27 -20.25
CA LEU A 362 12.68 -10.20 -21.09
C LEU A 362 12.83 -8.88 -20.31
N CYS A 363 11.84 -8.51 -19.51
CA CYS A 363 11.92 -7.30 -18.68
C CYS A 363 13.01 -7.42 -17.63
N CYS A 364 13.15 -8.59 -16.99
CA CYS A 364 14.23 -8.85 -16.03
C CYS A 364 15.62 -8.74 -16.68
N GLN A 365 15.80 -9.35 -17.84
CA GLN A 365 17.05 -9.28 -18.61
C GLN A 365 17.45 -7.83 -18.94
N ARG A 366 16.45 -6.99 -19.24
CA ARG A 366 16.62 -5.59 -19.63
C ARG A 366 16.58 -4.62 -18.46
N LYS A 367 16.38 -5.12 -17.24
CA LYS A 367 16.20 -4.33 -16.01
C LYS A 367 15.07 -3.29 -16.12
N ILE A 368 13.98 -3.65 -16.79
CA ILE A 368 12.79 -2.82 -16.98
C ILE A 368 11.77 -3.15 -15.90
N PRO A 369 11.28 -2.16 -15.12
CA PRO A 369 10.22 -2.35 -14.13
C PRO A 369 8.94 -2.90 -14.75
N LEU A 370 8.19 -3.71 -13.98
CA LEU A 370 6.95 -4.36 -14.40
C LEU A 370 5.74 -3.68 -13.75
N VAL A 371 4.73 -3.41 -14.56
CA VAL A 371 3.41 -2.92 -14.12
C VAL A 371 2.36 -3.96 -14.46
N PHE A 372 1.68 -4.47 -13.43
CA PHE A 372 0.59 -5.43 -13.55
C PHE A 372 -0.75 -4.71 -13.40
N LEU A 373 -1.57 -4.74 -14.44
CA LEU A 373 -2.96 -4.28 -14.41
C LEU A 373 -3.85 -5.52 -14.28
N GLN A 374 -4.30 -5.77 -13.05
CA GLN A 374 -4.92 -7.03 -12.68
C GLN A 374 -6.45 -6.94 -12.79
N ASN A 375 -7.03 -7.74 -13.68
CA ASN A 375 -8.45 -8.00 -13.78
C ASN A 375 -8.64 -9.47 -14.17
N ILE A 376 -8.52 -10.36 -13.20
CA ILE A 376 -8.45 -11.80 -13.42
C ILE A 376 -9.53 -12.55 -12.63
N THR A 377 -10.24 -13.43 -13.32
CA THR A 377 -11.20 -14.37 -12.74
C THR A 377 -10.60 -15.72 -12.42
N GLY A 378 -9.43 -16.05 -12.99
CA GLY A 378 -8.70 -17.28 -12.73
C GLY A 378 -8.00 -17.82 -13.99
N PHE A 379 -7.34 -18.96 -13.82
CA PHE A 379 -6.91 -19.79 -14.94
C PHE A 379 -8.09 -20.59 -15.47
N MET A 380 -8.07 -20.91 -16.77
CA MET A 380 -9.09 -21.75 -17.36
C MET A 380 -9.08 -23.15 -16.75
N VAL A 381 -10.24 -23.71 -16.53
CA VAL A 381 -10.43 -25.05 -15.94
C VAL A 381 -11.11 -25.99 -16.90
N GLY A 382 -10.88 -27.30 -16.74
CA GLY A 382 -11.51 -28.32 -17.53
C GLY A 382 -10.52 -29.39 -18.04
N LYS A 383 -11.02 -30.57 -18.35
CA LYS A 383 -10.20 -31.73 -18.74
C LYS A 383 -9.24 -31.45 -19.91
N GLU A 384 -9.69 -30.71 -20.91
CA GLU A 384 -8.89 -30.32 -22.06
C GLU A 384 -7.70 -29.45 -21.67
N TYR A 385 -7.92 -28.44 -20.80
CA TYR A 385 -6.89 -27.51 -20.34
C TYR A 385 -5.90 -28.17 -19.40
N GLU A 386 -6.35 -29.08 -18.53
CA GLU A 386 -5.48 -29.89 -17.68
C GLU A 386 -4.60 -30.82 -18.55
N ALA A 387 -5.18 -31.50 -19.55
CA ALA A 387 -4.42 -32.30 -20.50
C ALA A 387 -3.45 -31.46 -21.34
N GLY A 388 -3.78 -30.19 -21.62
CA GLY A 388 -2.92 -29.22 -22.30
C GLY A 388 -1.81 -28.64 -21.44
N GLY A 389 -1.72 -29.01 -20.16
CA GLY A 389 -0.62 -28.63 -19.26
C GLY A 389 -0.78 -27.28 -18.60
N ILE A 390 -2.00 -26.74 -18.43
CA ILE A 390 -2.26 -25.43 -17.86
C ILE A 390 -1.67 -25.27 -16.46
N ALA A 391 -1.67 -26.31 -15.63
CA ALA A 391 -1.06 -26.30 -14.31
C ALA A 391 0.44 -25.99 -14.38
N LYS A 392 1.17 -26.60 -15.33
CA LYS A 392 2.61 -26.36 -15.51
C LYS A 392 2.88 -24.98 -16.12
N HIS A 393 2.12 -24.57 -17.12
CA HIS A 393 2.29 -23.27 -17.78
C HIS A 393 1.94 -22.13 -16.83
N GLY A 394 0.86 -22.25 -16.05
CA GLY A 394 0.51 -21.32 -15.00
C GLY A 394 1.59 -21.21 -13.91
N ALA A 395 2.11 -22.36 -13.45
CA ALA A 395 3.20 -22.40 -12.47
C ALA A 395 4.47 -21.70 -13.01
N LYS A 396 4.79 -21.81 -14.30
CA LYS A 396 5.93 -21.10 -14.89
C LYS A 396 5.75 -19.58 -14.88
N MET A 397 4.55 -19.08 -15.14
CA MET A 397 4.26 -17.64 -15.01
C MET A 397 4.39 -17.18 -13.56
N VAL A 398 3.83 -17.93 -12.61
CA VAL A 398 3.94 -17.64 -11.18
C VAL A 398 5.40 -17.64 -10.73
N MET A 399 6.22 -18.58 -11.19
CA MET A 399 7.66 -18.62 -10.91
C MET A 399 8.38 -17.40 -11.47
N ALA A 400 8.08 -17.01 -12.72
CA ALA A 400 8.68 -15.81 -13.31
C ALA A 400 8.35 -14.55 -12.49
N VAL A 401 7.10 -14.39 -12.04
CA VAL A 401 6.70 -13.29 -11.14
C VAL A 401 7.44 -13.34 -9.82
N ALA A 402 7.54 -14.52 -9.20
CA ALA A 402 8.17 -14.69 -7.89
C ALA A 402 9.67 -14.40 -7.92
N CYS A 403 10.36 -14.83 -8.98
CA CYS A 403 11.82 -14.69 -9.11
C CYS A 403 12.25 -13.33 -9.68
N ALA A 404 11.34 -12.56 -10.28
CA ALA A 404 11.66 -11.26 -10.87
C ALA A 404 12.22 -10.28 -9.84
N LYS A 405 13.42 -9.75 -10.08
CA LYS A 405 14.12 -8.79 -9.21
C LYS A 405 13.91 -7.33 -9.63
N VAL A 406 13.39 -7.09 -10.82
CA VAL A 406 12.99 -5.75 -11.23
C VAL A 406 11.85 -5.23 -10.36
N PRO A 407 11.72 -3.91 -10.12
CA PRO A 407 10.58 -3.36 -9.43
C PRO A 407 9.26 -3.79 -10.06
N LYS A 408 8.33 -4.28 -9.25
CA LYS A 408 6.99 -4.72 -9.66
C LYS A 408 5.95 -3.81 -9.00
N PHE A 409 4.98 -3.37 -9.78
CA PHE A 409 3.87 -2.54 -9.32
C PHE A 409 2.58 -3.18 -9.76
N THR A 410 1.61 -3.30 -8.87
CA THR A 410 0.31 -3.93 -9.17
C THR A 410 -0.82 -2.95 -8.92
N VAL A 411 -1.71 -2.82 -9.88
CA VAL A 411 -3.00 -2.15 -9.73
C VAL A 411 -4.11 -3.14 -10.03
N ILE A 412 -4.94 -3.42 -9.04
CA ILE A 412 -6.12 -4.26 -9.21
C ILE A 412 -7.24 -3.38 -9.76
N ILE A 413 -7.48 -3.50 -11.06
CA ILE A 413 -8.41 -2.65 -11.82
C ILE A 413 -9.81 -3.27 -11.97
N GLY A 414 -10.00 -4.48 -11.44
CA GLY A 414 -11.23 -5.23 -11.47
C GLY A 414 -11.13 -6.44 -10.54
N GLY A 415 -11.41 -7.63 -11.05
CA GLY A 415 -11.32 -8.87 -10.28
C GLY A 415 -9.89 -9.31 -9.97
N SER A 416 -9.73 -9.94 -8.82
CA SER A 416 -8.51 -10.64 -8.41
C SER A 416 -8.89 -11.94 -7.70
N PHE A 417 -9.04 -13.02 -8.47
CA PHE A 417 -9.57 -14.28 -7.96
C PHE A 417 -8.60 -15.43 -8.12
N GLY A 418 -8.50 -16.26 -7.08
CA GLY A 418 -7.76 -17.50 -7.06
C GLY A 418 -6.29 -17.37 -7.43
N ALA A 419 -5.72 -18.40 -8.03
CA ALA A 419 -4.31 -18.45 -8.43
C ALA A 419 -3.94 -17.44 -9.53
N GLY A 420 -4.93 -16.84 -10.20
CA GLY A 420 -4.70 -15.72 -11.11
C GLY A 420 -4.08 -14.50 -10.43
N ASN A 421 -4.43 -14.27 -9.16
CA ASN A 421 -3.78 -13.27 -8.32
C ASN A 421 -2.26 -13.48 -8.25
N TYR A 422 -1.80 -14.72 -8.16
CA TYR A 422 -0.37 -15.05 -8.05
C TYR A 422 0.37 -14.76 -9.36
N GLY A 423 -0.19 -15.18 -10.49
CA GLY A 423 0.38 -14.91 -11.82
C GLY A 423 0.41 -13.44 -12.21
N MET A 424 -0.44 -12.61 -11.57
CA MET A 424 -0.54 -11.18 -11.80
C MET A 424 0.07 -10.35 -10.66
N CYS A 425 1.04 -10.92 -9.93
CA CYS A 425 1.79 -10.24 -8.87
C CYS A 425 0.90 -9.68 -7.75
N GLY A 426 0.11 -10.56 -7.11
CA GLY A 426 -0.62 -10.20 -5.89
C GLY A 426 0.31 -9.92 -4.70
N ARG A 427 -0.26 -9.55 -3.56
CA ARG A 427 0.46 -9.08 -2.37
C ARG A 427 1.60 -10.03 -1.92
N ALA A 428 1.36 -11.35 -1.95
CA ALA A 428 2.33 -12.37 -1.54
C ALA A 428 3.55 -12.49 -2.48
N TYR A 429 3.50 -11.86 -3.65
CA TYR A 429 4.60 -11.87 -4.63
C TYR A 429 5.45 -10.60 -4.59
N HIS A 430 5.35 -9.87 -3.50
CA HIS A 430 6.18 -8.71 -3.15
C HIS A 430 6.25 -7.64 -4.24
N PRO A 431 5.09 -7.09 -4.71
CA PRO A 431 5.14 -5.86 -5.47
C PRO A 431 5.68 -4.74 -4.57
N ARG A 432 6.48 -3.84 -5.15
CA ARG A 432 6.96 -2.64 -4.43
C ARG A 432 5.78 -1.83 -3.88
N PHE A 433 4.71 -1.74 -4.68
CA PHE A 433 3.42 -1.18 -4.29
C PHE A 433 2.29 -1.95 -4.96
N LEU A 434 1.16 -2.02 -4.27
CA LEU A 434 -0.07 -2.60 -4.76
C LEU A 434 -1.25 -1.71 -4.38
N TRP A 435 -2.05 -1.31 -5.36
CA TRP A 435 -3.27 -0.53 -5.15
C TRP A 435 -4.49 -1.22 -5.74
N MET A 436 -5.65 -0.80 -5.26
CA MET A 436 -6.94 -1.23 -5.79
C MET A 436 -7.74 -0.02 -6.29
N TRP A 437 -8.54 -0.24 -7.34
CA TRP A 437 -9.58 0.70 -7.72
C TRP A 437 -10.86 0.48 -6.91
N PRO A 438 -11.77 1.47 -6.84
CA PRO A 438 -13.00 1.34 -6.03
C PRO A 438 -13.95 0.22 -6.48
N ASN A 439 -13.90 -0.17 -7.75
CA ASN A 439 -14.68 -1.28 -8.33
C ASN A 439 -14.02 -2.64 -8.19
N ALA A 440 -12.82 -2.72 -7.62
CA ALA A 440 -12.07 -3.98 -7.53
C ALA A 440 -12.73 -4.96 -6.55
N ARG A 441 -12.44 -6.25 -6.75
CA ARG A 441 -12.81 -7.34 -5.84
C ARG A 441 -11.66 -8.32 -5.72
N ILE A 442 -11.43 -8.82 -4.50
CA ILE A 442 -10.37 -9.82 -4.22
C ILE A 442 -10.92 -10.95 -3.37
N SER A 443 -10.77 -12.19 -3.85
CA SER A 443 -11.18 -13.39 -3.13
C SER A 443 -10.55 -14.64 -3.75
N VAL A 444 -10.68 -15.78 -3.08
CA VAL A 444 -10.29 -17.08 -3.63
C VAL A 444 -11.15 -17.46 -4.85
N MET A 445 -12.43 -17.07 -4.84
CA MET A 445 -13.39 -17.23 -5.97
C MET A 445 -14.58 -16.30 -5.75
N GLY A 446 -15.45 -16.15 -6.74
CA GLY A 446 -16.69 -15.39 -6.60
C GLY A 446 -17.66 -16.04 -5.61
N GLY A 447 -18.45 -15.24 -4.88
CA GLY A 447 -19.38 -15.72 -3.86
C GLY A 447 -20.43 -16.69 -4.38
N GLU A 448 -21.01 -16.44 -5.56
CA GLU A 448 -21.95 -17.35 -6.22
C GLU A 448 -21.30 -18.73 -6.53
N GLN A 449 -20.05 -18.71 -6.99
CA GLN A 449 -19.30 -19.94 -7.28
C GLN A 449 -18.98 -20.70 -5.99
N ALA A 450 -18.52 -20.02 -4.94
CA ALA A 450 -18.23 -20.63 -3.65
C ALA A 450 -19.48 -21.28 -3.03
N ALA A 451 -20.60 -20.56 -3.04
CA ALA A 451 -21.88 -21.07 -2.56
C ALA A 451 -22.36 -22.27 -3.37
N GLY A 452 -22.19 -22.23 -4.70
CA GLY A 452 -22.53 -23.35 -5.60
C GLY A 452 -21.71 -24.62 -5.30
N VAL A 453 -20.39 -24.49 -5.12
CA VAL A 453 -19.52 -25.63 -4.76
C VAL A 453 -19.92 -26.25 -3.43
N LEU A 454 -20.13 -25.43 -2.40
CA LEU A 454 -20.52 -25.91 -1.06
C LEU A 454 -21.91 -26.55 -1.06
N ALA A 455 -22.86 -26.01 -1.84
CA ALA A 455 -24.17 -26.59 -2.04
C ALA A 455 -24.09 -27.96 -2.73
N GLN A 456 -23.26 -28.08 -3.77
CA GLN A 456 -23.08 -29.38 -4.47
C GLN A 456 -22.48 -30.44 -3.55
N VAL A 457 -21.45 -30.10 -2.77
CA VAL A 457 -20.84 -31.03 -1.80
C VAL A 457 -21.90 -31.51 -0.78
N LYS A 458 -22.75 -30.59 -0.30
CA LYS A 458 -23.82 -30.96 0.65
C LYS A 458 -24.89 -31.80 -0.03
N ARG A 459 -25.30 -31.48 -1.26
CA ARG A 459 -26.25 -32.27 -2.05
C ARG A 459 -25.76 -33.71 -2.23
N ASP A 460 -24.53 -33.89 -2.68
CA ASP A 460 -23.91 -35.22 -2.90
C ASP A 460 -23.85 -36.04 -1.59
N SER A 461 -23.60 -35.36 -0.46
CA SER A 461 -23.59 -35.99 0.87
C SER A 461 -24.98 -36.45 1.32
N LEU A 462 -26.02 -35.65 1.07
CA LEU A 462 -27.40 -35.95 1.42
C LEU A 462 -27.96 -37.06 0.54
N GLU A 463 -27.70 -37.05 -0.77
CA GLU A 463 -28.07 -38.10 -1.70
C GLU A 463 -27.49 -39.46 -1.32
N LYS A 464 -26.22 -39.52 -0.92
CA LYS A 464 -25.59 -40.75 -0.41
C LYS A 464 -26.26 -41.30 0.87
N ARG A 465 -26.94 -40.43 1.61
CA ARG A 465 -27.68 -40.77 2.85
C ARG A 465 -29.17 -41.02 2.59
N GLY A 466 -29.63 -40.91 1.31
CA GLY A 466 -31.04 -41.07 0.91
C GLY A 466 -31.95 -39.94 1.43
N LEU A 467 -31.39 -38.76 1.72
CA LEU A 467 -32.10 -37.61 2.21
C LEU A 467 -32.40 -36.60 1.07
N ASN A 468 -33.60 -36.08 1.05
CA ASN A 468 -33.96 -34.98 0.15
C ASN A 468 -33.52 -33.64 0.72
N TRP A 469 -33.23 -32.71 -0.17
CA TRP A 469 -32.86 -31.33 0.16
C TRP A 469 -33.68 -30.38 -0.70
N SER A 470 -34.42 -29.47 -0.08
CA SER A 470 -35.30 -28.54 -0.79
C SER A 470 -34.52 -27.36 -1.34
N ASP A 471 -35.09 -26.68 -2.35
CA ASP A 471 -34.52 -25.45 -2.90
C ASP A 471 -34.46 -24.34 -1.86
N GLU A 472 -35.42 -24.29 -0.92
CA GLU A 472 -35.42 -23.33 0.18
C GLU A 472 -34.26 -23.54 1.14
N GLU A 473 -33.97 -24.79 1.49
CA GLU A 473 -32.82 -25.19 2.34
C GLU A 473 -31.49 -24.91 1.62
N GLU A 474 -31.43 -25.13 0.28
CA GLU A 474 -30.26 -24.78 -0.52
C GLU A 474 -30.04 -23.26 -0.54
N LEU A 475 -31.07 -22.47 -0.75
CA LEU A 475 -31.00 -21.01 -0.75
C LEU A 475 -30.56 -20.48 0.63
N ALA A 476 -31.12 -21.07 1.71
CA ALA A 476 -30.72 -20.74 3.08
C ALA A 476 -29.23 -21.00 3.38
N LEU A 477 -28.63 -22.04 2.74
CA LEU A 477 -27.20 -22.28 2.79
C LEU A 477 -26.40 -21.27 1.97
N LYS A 478 -26.83 -20.99 0.74
CA LYS A 478 -26.09 -20.15 -0.22
C LYS A 478 -26.05 -18.69 0.17
N THR A 479 -27.18 -18.14 0.63
CA THR A 479 -27.32 -16.69 0.89
C THR A 479 -26.27 -16.13 1.84
N PRO A 480 -26.02 -16.69 3.03
CA PRO A 480 -25.02 -16.15 3.94
C PRO A 480 -23.59 -16.29 3.39
N ILE A 481 -23.32 -17.34 2.60
CA ILE A 481 -22.00 -17.53 1.97
C ILE A 481 -21.75 -16.43 0.92
N ILE A 482 -22.72 -16.18 0.05
CA ILE A 482 -22.62 -15.12 -0.96
C ILE A 482 -22.39 -13.78 -0.28
N GLN A 483 -23.18 -13.46 0.74
CA GLN A 483 -23.05 -12.21 1.48
C GLN A 483 -21.67 -12.06 2.13
N GLN A 484 -21.16 -13.10 2.77
CA GLN A 484 -19.83 -13.10 3.37
C GLN A 484 -18.73 -12.84 2.33
N PHE A 485 -18.81 -13.51 1.17
CA PHE A 485 -17.82 -13.33 0.11
C PHE A 485 -17.89 -11.96 -0.53
N GLU A 486 -19.08 -11.39 -0.72
CA GLU A 486 -19.26 -10.02 -1.22
C GLU A 486 -18.65 -8.99 -0.27
N GLU A 487 -18.91 -9.13 1.04
CA GLU A 487 -18.34 -8.26 2.06
C GLU A 487 -16.81 -8.37 2.11
N GLN A 488 -16.28 -9.60 2.20
CA GLN A 488 -14.84 -9.85 2.38
C GLN A 488 -14.02 -9.59 1.12
N SER A 489 -14.64 -9.61 -0.07
CA SER A 489 -13.96 -9.26 -1.33
C SER A 489 -13.93 -7.77 -1.63
N HIS A 490 -14.66 -6.96 -0.87
CA HIS A 490 -14.81 -5.53 -1.12
C HIS A 490 -13.48 -4.78 -0.89
N PRO A 491 -13.14 -3.76 -1.72
CA PRO A 491 -11.88 -3.04 -1.55
C PRO A 491 -11.74 -2.34 -0.20
N TYR A 492 -12.82 -1.85 0.42
CA TYR A 492 -12.75 -1.27 1.77
C TYR A 492 -12.42 -2.31 2.84
N TYR A 493 -12.89 -3.53 2.70
CA TYR A 493 -12.50 -4.64 3.59
C TYR A 493 -11.02 -4.97 3.46
N ALA A 494 -10.53 -5.03 2.23
CA ALA A 494 -9.13 -5.32 1.91
C ALA A 494 -8.18 -4.22 2.41
N THR A 495 -8.47 -2.95 2.07
CA THR A 495 -7.62 -1.82 2.44
C THR A 495 -7.58 -1.58 3.96
N ALA A 496 -8.72 -1.79 4.65
CA ALA A 496 -8.78 -1.72 6.10
C ALA A 496 -7.80 -2.69 6.78
N ARG A 497 -7.51 -3.83 6.14
CA ARG A 497 -6.60 -4.89 6.61
C ARG A 497 -5.22 -4.86 5.96
N LEU A 498 -4.91 -3.79 5.22
CA LEU A 498 -3.61 -3.61 4.54
C LEU A 498 -3.28 -4.73 3.53
N TRP A 499 -4.29 -5.26 2.83
CA TRP A 499 -4.04 -6.16 1.71
C TRP A 499 -3.56 -5.41 0.45
N ASP A 500 -3.71 -4.10 0.47
CA ASP A 500 -3.17 -3.14 -0.50
C ASP A 500 -2.41 -2.01 0.21
N ASP A 501 -1.87 -1.09 -0.57
CA ASP A 501 -1.24 0.14 -0.09
C ASP A 501 -2.17 1.35 -0.22
N GLY A 502 -3.43 1.12 -0.58
CA GLY A 502 -4.50 2.09 -0.68
C GLY A 502 -5.41 1.87 -1.88
N ILE A 503 -6.61 2.42 -1.79
CA ILE A 503 -7.53 2.53 -2.91
C ILE A 503 -7.25 3.86 -3.61
N ILE A 504 -7.09 3.81 -4.94
CA ILE A 504 -6.83 4.99 -5.76
C ILE A 504 -7.96 5.24 -6.76
N GLU A 505 -8.18 6.49 -7.12
CA GLU A 505 -9.05 6.82 -8.24
C GLU A 505 -8.44 6.29 -9.55
N PRO A 506 -9.24 5.72 -10.47
CA PRO A 506 -8.70 5.24 -11.74
C PRO A 506 -7.92 6.31 -12.50
N ALA A 507 -8.37 7.55 -12.47
CA ALA A 507 -7.71 8.69 -13.11
C ALA A 507 -6.32 9.02 -12.55
N ASP A 508 -6.04 8.66 -11.30
CA ASP A 508 -4.75 8.91 -10.64
C ASP A 508 -3.71 7.80 -10.87
N THR A 509 -4.08 6.73 -11.56
CA THR A 509 -3.20 5.55 -11.75
C THR A 509 -1.85 5.93 -12.35
N ARG A 510 -1.83 6.74 -13.41
CA ARG A 510 -0.58 7.22 -14.02
C ARG A 510 0.29 7.99 -13.02
N LYS A 511 -0.29 8.93 -12.28
CA LYS A 511 0.40 9.76 -11.29
C LYS A 511 1.00 8.91 -10.15
N VAL A 512 0.22 8.00 -9.63
CA VAL A 512 0.65 7.10 -8.54
C VAL A 512 1.79 6.19 -9.01
N LEU A 513 1.66 5.59 -10.20
CA LEU A 513 2.73 4.79 -10.80
C LEU A 513 4.00 5.60 -11.06
N ALA A 514 3.88 6.84 -11.53
CA ALA A 514 5.03 7.71 -11.75
C ALA A 514 5.80 7.99 -10.44
N MET A 515 5.09 8.28 -9.34
CA MET A 515 5.71 8.47 -8.02
C MET A 515 6.40 7.20 -7.52
N ALA A 516 5.75 6.05 -7.68
CA ALA A 516 6.30 4.78 -7.26
C ALA A 516 7.52 4.36 -8.09
N LEU A 517 7.49 4.57 -9.40
CA LEU A 517 8.64 4.36 -10.29
C LEU A 517 9.82 5.23 -9.86
N SER A 518 9.58 6.52 -9.62
CA SER A 518 10.61 7.45 -9.13
C SER A 518 11.23 6.96 -7.82
N ALA A 519 10.41 6.58 -6.84
CA ALA A 519 10.86 6.06 -5.55
C ALA A 519 11.71 4.80 -5.71
N SER A 520 11.30 3.88 -6.59
CA SER A 520 12.02 2.62 -6.81
C SER A 520 13.41 2.78 -7.42
N MET A 521 13.69 3.92 -8.06
CA MET A 521 15.03 4.22 -8.61
C MET A 521 16.07 4.51 -7.53
N ASN A 522 15.70 4.69 -6.27
CA ASN A 522 16.65 4.83 -5.17
C ASN A 522 17.40 3.52 -4.87
N ALA A 523 16.83 2.37 -5.21
CA ALA A 523 17.46 1.06 -5.07
C ALA A 523 18.03 0.56 -6.41
N ALA A 524 19.17 -0.14 -6.35
CA ALA A 524 19.70 -0.84 -7.52
C ALA A 524 18.78 -2.00 -7.91
N ILE A 525 18.74 -2.33 -9.20
CA ILE A 525 18.06 -3.53 -9.70
C ILE A 525 19.07 -4.68 -9.72
N GLU A 526 18.81 -5.69 -8.90
CA GLU A 526 19.58 -6.93 -8.86
C GLU A 526 19.38 -7.75 -10.14
N ASP A 527 20.34 -8.63 -10.43
CA ASP A 527 20.16 -9.58 -11.53
C ASP A 527 19.15 -10.67 -11.12
N THR A 528 18.33 -11.05 -12.07
CA THR A 528 17.42 -12.20 -11.93
C THR A 528 18.15 -13.45 -12.44
N HIS A 529 18.28 -14.47 -11.59
CA HIS A 529 18.95 -15.74 -11.88
C HIS A 529 17.94 -16.88 -12.08
#